data_263025521f84e39c60caf0cd5ce8705a
#
_entry.id   263025521f84e39c60caf0cd5ce8705a
#
_cell.length_a   1.000
_cell.length_b   1.000
_cell.length_c   1.000
_cell.angle_alpha   90.00
_cell.angle_beta   90.00
_cell.angle_gamma   90.00
#
_symmetry.space_group_name_H-M   'P 1'
#
loop_
_entity.id
_entity.type
_entity.pdbx_description
1 polymer ?
#
loop_
_entity_poly.entity_id
_entity_poly.type
_entity_poly.pdbx_seq_one_letter_code
_entity_poly.pdbx_strand_id
1 'polypeptide(L)'
;AGADAAGGELKHKSELLAFARGMGLRGSRIDMPRFLFALHTYFSFLVKNIARLVLQAYAGGGLGTTPLTTIANLEGEALRRELQNLESGGLFRTLGLKNLLEGDFFAWYLDAWNPEVEEALRQVLARLAEYNPATVQDDPHSARDLLKKLYHYLLLFFIRPAPTEFYTPDWLAERLLNQLG
;
A
#
# COMPACT_ATOMS: atom_id res chain seq x y z
N ALA A 1 33.90 -9.08 9.83
CA ALA A 1 32.86 -8.36 9.08
C ALA A 1 31.90 -9.28 8.29
N GLY A 2 32.34 -10.48 7.84
CA GLY A 2 31.47 -11.38 7.05
C GLY A 2 30.51 -12.26 7.87
N ALA A 3 30.86 -12.60 9.11
CA ALA A 3 30.05 -13.48 9.95
C ALA A 3 28.78 -12.78 10.51
N ASP A 4 28.85 -11.50 10.80
CA ASP A 4 27.71 -10.72 11.30
C ASP A 4 26.67 -10.46 10.22
N ALA A 5 27.08 -10.28 8.96
CA ALA A 5 26.17 -10.11 7.84
C ALA A 5 25.37 -11.39 7.53
N ALA A 6 26.05 -12.55 7.54
CA ALA A 6 25.40 -13.84 7.33
C ALA A 6 24.43 -14.22 8.48
N GLY A 7 24.78 -13.86 9.72
CA GLY A 7 23.91 -14.05 10.89
C GLY A 7 22.64 -13.17 10.83
N GLY A 8 22.79 -11.94 10.38
CA GLY A 8 21.66 -11.01 10.15
C GLY A 8 20.70 -11.49 9.06
N GLU A 9 21.24 -12.00 7.95
CA GLU A 9 20.45 -12.50 6.83
C GLU A 9 19.65 -13.77 7.19
N LEU A 10 20.26 -14.69 7.95
CA LEU A 10 19.58 -15.89 8.45
C LEU A 10 18.47 -15.56 9.45
N LYS A 11 18.69 -14.60 10.34
CA LYS A 11 17.70 -14.15 11.31
C LYS A 11 16.50 -13.51 10.58
N HIS A 12 16.74 -12.65 9.61
CA HIS A 12 15.72 -12.01 8.79
C HIS A 12 14.86 -13.02 8.03
N LYS A 13 15.49 -14.03 7.44
CA LYS A 13 14.78 -15.10 6.73
C LYS A 13 13.88 -15.90 7.67
N SER A 14 14.33 -16.17 8.88
CA SER A 14 13.52 -16.91 9.88
C SER A 14 12.31 -16.11 10.36
N GLU A 15 12.46 -14.80 10.55
CA GLU A 15 11.38 -13.89 10.93
C GLU A 15 10.33 -13.76 9.82
N LEU A 16 10.76 -13.63 8.56
CA LEU A 16 9.88 -13.63 7.39
C LEU A 16 9.09 -14.93 7.26
N LEU A 17 9.74 -16.07 7.47
CA LEU A 17 9.08 -17.38 7.46
C LEU A 17 8.05 -17.51 8.58
N ALA A 18 8.37 -17.01 9.78
CA ALA A 18 7.45 -16.99 10.91
C ALA A 18 6.23 -16.12 10.62
N PHE A 19 6.43 -14.95 10.03
CA PHE A 19 5.36 -14.05 9.62
C PHE A 19 4.47 -14.68 8.54
N ALA A 20 5.05 -15.24 7.48
CA ALA A 20 4.32 -15.92 6.43
C ALA A 20 3.46 -17.07 6.95
N ARG A 21 3.99 -17.85 7.93
CA ARG A 21 3.24 -18.90 8.62
C ARG A 21 2.11 -18.34 9.49
N GLY A 22 2.35 -17.20 10.16
CA GLY A 22 1.33 -16.48 10.92
C GLY A 22 0.17 -15.99 10.06
N MET A 23 0.44 -15.67 8.79
CA MET A 23 -0.57 -15.36 7.77
C MET A 23 -1.28 -16.59 7.19
N GLY A 24 -1.00 -17.79 7.71
CA GLY A 24 -1.68 -19.02 7.28
C GLY A 24 -1.03 -19.74 6.10
N LEU A 25 0.12 -19.25 5.61
CA LEU A 25 0.86 -19.95 4.56
C LEU A 25 1.47 -21.25 5.13
N ARG A 26 0.89 -22.37 4.74
CA ARG A 26 1.31 -23.72 5.17
C ARG A 26 2.01 -24.38 4.00
N GLY A 27 3.29 -24.66 4.16
CA GLY A 27 4.06 -25.41 3.18
C GLY A 27 5.47 -25.67 3.66
N SER A 28 6.09 -26.76 3.19
CA SER A 28 7.48 -27.10 3.48
C SER A 28 8.46 -26.13 2.82
N ARG A 29 8.04 -25.44 1.76
CA ARG A 29 8.78 -24.40 1.05
C ARG A 29 7.87 -23.21 0.74
N ILE A 30 8.05 -22.11 1.47
CA ILE A 30 7.49 -20.83 1.09
C ILE A 30 8.43 -20.22 0.04
N ASP A 31 7.90 -19.95 -1.15
CA ASP A 31 8.62 -19.21 -2.20
C ASP A 31 8.76 -17.75 -1.74
N MET A 32 9.91 -17.43 -1.17
CA MET A 32 10.14 -16.13 -0.53
C MET A 32 10.05 -14.95 -1.53
N PRO A 33 10.60 -15.02 -2.74
CA PRO A 33 10.41 -13.98 -3.75
C PRO A 33 8.95 -13.72 -4.08
N ARG A 34 8.14 -14.76 -4.29
CA ARG A 34 6.69 -14.63 -4.53
C ARG A 34 5.94 -14.05 -3.35
N PHE A 35 6.31 -14.47 -2.15
CA PHE A 35 5.71 -13.94 -0.92
C PHE A 35 6.00 -12.44 -0.76
N LEU A 36 7.25 -12.02 -0.95
CA LEU A 36 7.63 -10.61 -0.90
C LEU A 36 6.94 -9.79 -2.00
N PHE A 37 6.85 -10.33 -3.20
CA PHE A 37 6.13 -9.69 -4.30
C PHE A 37 4.65 -9.47 -3.96
N ALA A 38 3.98 -10.50 -3.44
CA ALA A 38 2.58 -10.39 -3.00
C ALA A 38 2.41 -9.38 -1.86
N LEU A 39 3.34 -9.34 -0.92
CA LEU A 39 3.34 -8.38 0.19
C LEU A 39 3.50 -6.94 -0.29
N HIS A 40 4.38 -6.68 -1.27
CA HIS A 40 4.54 -5.37 -1.88
C HIS A 40 3.29 -4.96 -2.68
N THR A 41 2.70 -5.90 -3.41
CA THR A 41 1.43 -5.67 -4.10
C THR A 41 0.32 -5.27 -3.12
N TYR A 42 0.18 -6.03 -2.04
CA TYR A 42 -0.78 -5.71 -0.97
C TYR A 42 -0.55 -4.32 -0.38
N PHE A 43 0.71 -3.98 -0.09
CA PHE A 43 1.07 -2.67 0.45
C PHE A 43 0.78 -1.53 -0.54
N SER A 44 1.18 -1.68 -1.80
CA SER A 44 0.90 -0.71 -2.86
C SER A 44 -0.61 -0.48 -3.00
N PHE A 45 -1.39 -1.55 -3.06
CA PHE A 45 -2.85 -1.51 -3.13
C PHE A 45 -3.46 -0.78 -1.92
N LEU A 46 -2.97 -1.08 -0.72
CA LEU A 46 -3.44 -0.48 0.53
C LEU A 46 -3.16 1.03 0.56
N VAL A 47 -1.94 1.46 0.23
CA VAL A 47 -1.54 2.87 0.23
C VAL A 47 -2.37 3.68 -0.78
N LYS A 48 -2.60 3.15 -1.98
CA LYS A 48 -3.42 3.81 -3.01
C LYS A 48 -4.86 4.02 -2.55
N ASN A 49 -5.46 3.02 -1.91
CA ASN A 49 -6.83 3.12 -1.39
C ASN A 49 -6.92 4.02 -0.15
N ILE A 50 -5.91 4.06 0.71
CA ILE A 50 -5.82 5.04 1.79
C ILE A 50 -5.69 6.45 1.23
N ALA A 51 -4.83 6.68 0.24
CA ALA A 51 -4.72 7.97 -0.44
C ALA A 51 -6.07 8.41 -1.04
N ARG A 52 -6.81 7.46 -1.66
CA ARG A 52 -8.17 7.71 -2.14
C ARG A 52 -9.11 8.15 -1.01
N LEU A 53 -9.12 7.45 0.14
CA LEU A 53 -9.93 7.80 1.30
C LEU A 53 -9.62 9.22 1.81
N VAL A 54 -8.33 9.53 1.94
CA VAL A 54 -7.86 10.87 2.35
C VAL A 54 -8.37 11.94 1.40
N LEU A 55 -8.20 11.73 0.10
CA LEU A 55 -8.63 12.69 -0.92
C LEU A 55 -10.15 12.88 -0.94
N GLN A 56 -10.92 11.79 -0.78
CA GLN A 56 -12.38 11.87 -0.67
C GLN A 56 -12.83 12.68 0.54
N ALA A 57 -12.15 12.52 1.68
CA ALA A 57 -12.41 13.28 2.89
C ALA A 57 -12.16 14.79 2.68
N TYR A 58 -11.01 15.16 2.10
CA TYR A 58 -10.67 16.56 1.84
C TYR A 58 -11.56 17.23 0.79
N ALA A 59 -12.05 16.49 -0.17
CA ALA A 59 -12.87 17.05 -1.26
C ALA A 59 -14.35 17.23 -0.91
N GLY A 60 -14.77 16.86 0.29
CA GLY A 60 -16.15 17.08 0.78
C GLY A 60 -17.24 16.47 -0.11
N GLY A 61 -16.95 15.34 -0.78
CA GLY A 61 -17.89 14.66 -1.69
C GLY A 61 -18.06 15.33 -3.06
N GLY A 62 -17.40 16.47 -3.32
CA GLY A 62 -17.55 17.24 -4.56
C GLY A 62 -16.80 16.71 -5.78
N LEU A 63 -15.95 15.68 -5.62
CA LEU A 63 -15.10 15.14 -6.69
C LEU A 63 -15.77 14.12 -7.60
N GLY A 64 -17.05 13.80 -7.40
CA GLY A 64 -17.71 12.74 -8.19
C GLY A 64 -17.05 11.36 -8.07
N THR A 65 -16.31 11.12 -6.99
CA THR A 65 -15.60 9.86 -6.75
C THR A 65 -16.49 8.86 -6.07
N THR A 66 -16.47 7.61 -6.55
CA THR A 66 -17.23 6.52 -5.92
C THR A 66 -16.70 6.27 -4.51
N PRO A 67 -17.56 6.28 -3.46
CA PRO A 67 -17.15 5.96 -2.10
C PRO A 67 -16.55 4.56 -1.99
N LEU A 68 -15.57 4.37 -1.10
CA LEU A 68 -14.93 3.07 -0.93
C LEU A 68 -15.91 1.99 -0.46
N THR A 69 -16.92 2.38 0.33
CA THR A 69 -18.02 1.50 0.74
C THR A 69 -18.83 0.96 -0.46
N THR A 70 -19.01 1.78 -1.49
CA THR A 70 -19.67 1.36 -2.73
C THR A 70 -18.77 0.44 -3.54
N ILE A 71 -17.46 0.77 -3.64
CA ILE A 71 -16.50 -0.03 -4.40
C ILE A 71 -16.33 -1.42 -3.80
N ALA A 72 -16.30 -1.54 -2.47
CA ALA A 72 -16.19 -2.81 -1.77
C ALA A 72 -17.36 -3.76 -2.07
N ASN A 73 -18.50 -3.22 -2.54
CA ASN A 73 -19.68 -3.99 -2.93
C ASN A 73 -19.75 -4.26 -4.45
N LEU A 74 -18.80 -3.77 -5.24
CA LEU A 74 -18.73 -4.08 -6.67
C LEU A 74 -18.17 -5.49 -6.88
N GLU A 75 -18.56 -6.10 -8.00
CA GLU A 75 -18.13 -7.43 -8.41
C GLU A 75 -17.73 -7.47 -9.88
N GLY A 76 -16.90 -8.45 -10.22
CA GLY A 76 -16.52 -8.77 -11.58
C GLY A 76 -15.90 -7.58 -12.32
N GLU A 77 -16.40 -7.36 -13.53
CA GLU A 77 -15.87 -6.32 -14.42
C GLU A 77 -16.14 -4.89 -13.91
N ALA A 78 -17.15 -4.69 -13.06
CA ALA A 78 -17.41 -3.37 -12.47
C ALA A 78 -16.31 -3.01 -11.44
N LEU A 79 -15.93 -3.96 -10.59
CA LEU A 79 -14.81 -3.76 -9.65
C LEU A 79 -13.50 -3.61 -10.40
N ARG A 80 -13.23 -4.47 -11.37
CA ARG A 80 -12.01 -4.44 -12.18
C ARG A 80 -11.81 -3.08 -12.85
N ARG A 81 -12.85 -2.51 -13.47
CA ARG A 81 -12.79 -1.16 -14.09
C ARG A 81 -12.52 -0.06 -13.08
N GLU A 82 -13.10 -0.13 -11.90
CA GLU A 82 -12.87 0.86 -10.85
C GLU A 82 -11.42 0.82 -10.34
N LEU A 83 -10.86 -0.38 -10.18
CA LEU A 83 -9.46 -0.56 -9.83
C LEU A 83 -8.52 -0.17 -10.97
N GLN A 84 -8.87 -0.45 -12.21
CA GLN A 84 -8.10 0.02 -13.37
C GLN A 84 -8.06 1.55 -13.46
N ASN A 85 -9.16 2.22 -13.15
CA ASN A 85 -9.19 3.67 -13.05
C ASN A 85 -8.30 4.20 -11.93
N LEU A 86 -8.28 3.53 -10.77
CA LEU A 86 -7.35 3.87 -9.68
C LEU A 86 -5.90 3.71 -10.11
N GLU A 87 -5.54 2.57 -10.71
CA GLU A 87 -4.17 2.24 -11.13
C GLU A 87 -3.65 3.14 -12.26
N SER A 88 -4.55 3.59 -13.14
CA SER A 88 -4.22 4.57 -14.18
C SER A 88 -4.11 6.01 -13.66
N GLY A 89 -4.30 6.23 -12.36
CA GLY A 89 -4.24 7.55 -11.75
C GLY A 89 -5.45 8.45 -12.04
N GLY A 90 -6.57 7.88 -12.52
CA GLY A 90 -7.74 8.66 -12.96
C GLY A 90 -8.27 9.62 -11.90
N LEU A 91 -8.47 9.14 -10.66
CA LEU A 91 -8.89 9.98 -9.53
C LEU A 91 -7.87 11.08 -9.22
N PHE A 92 -6.59 10.75 -9.21
CA PHE A 92 -5.54 11.68 -8.84
C PHE A 92 -5.32 12.75 -9.92
N ARG A 93 -5.49 12.38 -11.19
CA ARG A 93 -5.42 13.32 -12.32
C ARG A 93 -6.54 14.37 -12.27
N THR A 94 -7.75 13.98 -11.86
CA THR A 94 -8.86 14.95 -11.70
C THR A 94 -8.56 16.01 -10.65
N LEU A 95 -7.68 15.69 -9.69
CA LEU A 95 -7.17 16.59 -8.67
C LEU A 95 -5.91 17.37 -9.07
N GLY A 96 -5.46 17.22 -10.32
CA GLY A 96 -4.23 17.84 -10.80
C GLY A 96 -2.95 17.10 -10.37
N LEU A 97 -3.06 15.98 -9.67
CA LEU A 97 -1.92 15.13 -9.28
C LEU A 97 -1.56 14.22 -10.45
N LYS A 98 -0.70 14.73 -11.33
CA LYS A 98 -0.18 13.97 -12.47
C LYS A 98 0.96 13.07 -12.03
N ASN A 99 1.08 11.91 -12.67
CA ASN A 99 2.20 10.96 -12.50
C ASN A 99 2.32 10.31 -11.10
N LEU A 100 1.27 10.36 -10.27
CA LEU A 100 1.32 9.75 -8.94
C LEU A 100 1.31 8.21 -8.98
N LEU A 101 0.61 7.62 -9.96
CA LEU A 101 0.37 6.17 -10.03
C LEU A 101 0.63 5.56 -11.42
N GLU A 102 1.15 6.33 -12.37
CA GLU A 102 1.34 5.83 -13.73
C GLU A 102 2.43 4.74 -13.79
N GLY A 103 2.09 3.60 -14.41
CA GLY A 103 3.06 2.54 -14.69
C GLY A 103 3.47 1.71 -13.48
N ASP A 104 2.61 1.58 -12.48
CA ASP A 104 2.91 0.78 -11.29
C ASP A 104 3.01 -0.70 -11.61
N PHE A 105 4.18 -1.26 -11.38
CA PHE A 105 4.49 -2.68 -11.49
C PHE A 105 3.56 -3.57 -10.64
N PHE A 106 3.03 -3.03 -9.54
CA PHE A 106 2.17 -3.78 -8.62
C PHE A 106 0.69 -3.82 -9.04
N ALA A 107 0.33 -3.31 -10.22
CA ALA A 107 -1.01 -3.42 -10.82
C ALA A 107 -1.26 -4.74 -11.57
N TRP A 108 -0.29 -5.68 -11.54
CA TRP A 108 -0.33 -6.98 -12.23
C TRP A 108 -1.63 -7.78 -12.01
N TYR A 109 -2.29 -7.59 -10.88
CA TYR A 109 -3.53 -8.28 -10.53
C TYR A 109 -4.70 -7.96 -11.49
N LEU A 110 -4.63 -6.83 -12.19
CA LEU A 110 -5.60 -6.49 -13.23
C LEU A 110 -5.45 -7.39 -14.46
N ASP A 111 -4.22 -7.79 -14.80
CA ASP A 111 -3.93 -8.69 -15.92
C ASP A 111 -4.21 -10.16 -15.53
N ALA A 112 -3.96 -10.50 -14.28
CA ALA A 112 -4.19 -11.84 -13.71
C ALA A 112 -5.55 -11.98 -13.03
N TRP A 113 -6.57 -11.22 -13.45
CA TRP A 113 -7.88 -11.19 -12.84
C TRP A 113 -8.55 -12.58 -12.84
N ASN A 114 -8.95 -13.02 -11.67
CA ASN A 114 -9.67 -14.27 -11.46
C ASN A 114 -10.50 -14.17 -10.15
N PRO A 115 -11.41 -15.12 -9.87
CA PRO A 115 -12.29 -15.06 -8.69
C PRO A 115 -11.54 -14.98 -7.36
N GLU A 116 -10.40 -15.65 -7.22
CA GLU A 116 -9.60 -15.63 -5.97
C GLU A 116 -8.95 -14.26 -5.75
N VAL A 117 -8.41 -13.65 -6.79
CA VAL A 117 -7.84 -12.30 -6.76
C VAL A 117 -8.93 -11.28 -6.45
N GLU A 118 -10.08 -11.38 -7.12
CA GLU A 118 -11.23 -10.50 -6.88
C GLU A 118 -11.67 -10.54 -5.43
N GLU A 119 -11.88 -11.74 -4.88
CA GLU A 119 -12.33 -11.90 -3.50
C GLU A 119 -11.30 -11.36 -2.50
N ALA A 120 -10.01 -11.61 -2.71
CA ALA A 120 -8.95 -11.08 -1.86
C ALA A 120 -8.95 -9.54 -1.85
N LEU A 121 -9.08 -8.90 -3.01
CA LEU A 121 -9.13 -7.45 -3.12
C LEU A 121 -10.40 -6.86 -2.48
N ARG A 122 -11.55 -7.50 -2.67
CA ARG A 122 -12.82 -7.11 -2.03
C ARG A 122 -12.72 -7.15 -0.50
N GLN A 123 -12.11 -8.18 0.06
CA GLN A 123 -11.89 -8.27 1.52
C GLN A 123 -11.03 -7.11 2.04
N VAL A 124 -9.97 -6.74 1.32
CA VAL A 124 -9.14 -5.58 1.70
C VAL A 124 -9.95 -4.29 1.62
N LEU A 125 -10.71 -4.09 0.54
CA LEU A 125 -11.54 -2.90 0.37
C LEU A 125 -12.63 -2.80 1.44
N ALA A 126 -13.29 -3.91 1.77
CA ALA A 126 -14.30 -3.97 2.82
C ALA A 126 -13.72 -3.56 4.18
N ARG A 127 -12.53 -4.06 4.51
CA ARG A 127 -11.83 -3.67 5.75
C ARG A 127 -11.44 -2.19 5.76
N LEU A 128 -10.96 -1.67 4.66
CA LEU A 128 -10.64 -0.25 4.54
C LEU A 128 -11.90 0.64 4.62
N ALA A 129 -13.02 0.17 4.09
CA ALA A 129 -14.29 0.89 4.13
C ALA A 129 -14.89 1.02 5.54
N GLU A 130 -14.44 0.21 6.51
CA GLU A 130 -14.82 0.34 7.92
C GLU A 130 -14.19 1.59 8.59
N TYR A 131 -13.11 2.12 8.02
CA TYR A 131 -12.46 3.32 8.57
C TYR A 131 -13.19 4.60 8.16
N ASN A 132 -13.43 5.45 9.15
CA ASN A 132 -14.01 6.76 8.91
C ASN A 132 -12.93 7.72 8.36
N PRO A 133 -13.04 8.18 7.11
CA PRO A 133 -12.06 9.11 6.55
C PRO A 133 -12.02 10.47 7.26
N ALA A 134 -13.07 10.86 8.00
CA ALA A 134 -13.08 12.10 8.76
C ALA A 134 -12.01 12.13 9.86
N THR A 135 -11.64 10.98 10.43
CA THR A 135 -10.56 10.91 11.42
C THR A 135 -9.20 11.36 10.86
N VAL A 136 -9.01 11.27 9.56
CA VAL A 136 -7.79 11.75 8.88
C VAL A 136 -7.79 13.28 8.77
N GLN A 137 -8.96 13.90 8.64
CA GLN A 137 -9.09 15.37 8.62
C GLN A 137 -8.89 15.98 10.00
N ASP A 138 -9.38 15.30 11.03
CA ASP A 138 -9.30 15.77 12.43
C ASP A 138 -7.85 15.73 12.94
N ASP A 139 -7.04 14.77 12.46
CA ASP A 139 -5.64 14.67 12.83
C ASP A 139 -4.74 14.23 11.64
N PRO A 140 -4.32 15.17 10.78
CA PRO A 140 -3.41 14.91 9.66
C PRO A 140 -2.05 14.33 10.09
N HIS A 141 -1.58 14.65 11.30
CA HIS A 141 -0.33 14.11 11.81
C HIS A 141 -0.44 12.62 12.12
N SER A 142 -1.54 12.18 12.71
CA SER A 142 -1.80 10.75 12.94
C SER A 142 -1.96 9.96 11.63
N ALA A 143 -2.55 10.54 10.59
CA ALA A 143 -2.62 9.92 9.27
C ALA A 143 -1.23 9.73 8.65
N ARG A 144 -0.36 10.76 8.73
CA ARG A 144 1.04 10.69 8.30
C ARG A 144 1.81 9.64 9.08
N ASP A 145 1.62 9.58 10.39
CA ASP A 145 2.24 8.58 11.26
C ASP A 145 1.73 7.17 10.97
N LEU A 146 0.47 7.02 10.60
CA LEU A 146 -0.10 5.74 10.19
C LEU A 146 0.58 5.24 8.90
N LEU A 147 0.71 6.07 7.87
CA LEU A 147 1.41 5.72 6.64
C LEU A 147 2.88 5.41 6.88
N LYS A 148 3.55 6.18 7.73
CA LYS A 148 4.92 5.92 8.18
C LYS A 148 5.04 4.57 8.90
N LYS A 149 4.14 4.27 9.83
CA LYS A 149 4.10 3.01 10.57
C LYS A 149 3.80 1.83 9.64
N LEU A 150 2.85 1.96 8.73
CA LEU A 150 2.54 0.94 7.73
C LEU A 150 3.75 0.64 6.85
N TYR A 151 4.43 1.69 6.35
CA TYR A 151 5.66 1.52 5.58
C TYR A 151 6.76 0.86 6.41
N HIS A 152 7.00 1.32 7.64
CA HIS A 152 7.99 0.73 8.53
C HIS A 152 7.67 -0.72 8.90
N TYR A 153 6.41 -1.02 9.20
CA TYR A 153 6.01 -2.38 9.58
C TYR A 153 6.08 -3.35 8.41
N LEU A 154 5.63 -2.94 7.21
CA LEU A 154 5.52 -3.85 6.08
C LEU A 154 6.78 -3.96 5.23
N LEU A 155 7.56 -2.88 5.11
CA LEU A 155 8.73 -2.87 4.24
C LEU A 155 10.06 -2.92 5.00
N LEU A 156 10.24 -2.12 6.03
CA LEU A 156 11.55 -2.01 6.69
C LEU A 156 11.84 -3.16 7.64
N PHE A 157 10.82 -3.76 8.24
CA PHE A 157 11.01 -4.94 9.07
C PHE A 157 11.45 -6.17 8.25
N PHE A 158 11.05 -6.23 6.96
CA PHE A 158 11.27 -7.40 6.11
C PHE A 158 12.37 -7.25 5.05
N ILE A 159 12.80 -6.04 4.70
CA ILE A 159 13.69 -5.80 3.55
C ILE A 159 15.07 -5.27 3.93
N ARG A 160 15.34 -5.02 5.20
CA ARG A 160 16.68 -4.53 5.60
C ARG A 160 17.77 -5.60 5.49
N PRO A 161 18.51 -5.63 4.35
CA PRO A 161 19.88 -6.05 4.36
C PRO A 161 20.74 -4.78 4.57
N ALA A 162 21.26 -4.58 5.77
CA ALA A 162 22.19 -3.53 6.14
C ALA A 162 21.64 -2.07 6.18
N PRO A 163 22.22 -1.21 7.04
CA PRO A 163 21.65 0.07 7.46
C PRO A 163 21.94 1.23 6.50
N THR A 164 21.54 1.14 5.24
CA THR A 164 21.90 2.16 4.23
C THR A 164 20.72 2.93 3.64
N GLU A 165 19.47 2.53 3.90
CA GLU A 165 18.32 3.32 3.50
C GLU A 165 17.80 4.14 4.67
N PHE A 166 18.23 5.38 4.77
CA PHE A 166 17.70 6.34 5.73
C PHE A 166 16.52 7.07 5.12
N TYR A 167 15.44 7.10 5.85
CA TYR A 167 14.32 7.99 5.57
C TYR A 167 14.82 9.44 5.51
N THR A 168 14.42 10.18 4.48
CA THR A 168 14.68 11.62 4.44
C THR A 168 14.02 12.26 5.66
N PRO A 169 14.76 12.87 6.60
CA PRO A 169 14.18 13.50 7.76
C PRO A 169 13.17 14.57 7.34
N ASP A 170 12.10 14.72 8.11
CA ASP A 170 11.02 15.66 7.78
C ASP A 170 11.53 17.09 7.56
N TRP A 171 12.48 17.54 8.39
CA TRP A 171 13.08 18.87 8.25
C TRP A 171 13.82 19.07 6.91
N LEU A 172 14.39 18.00 6.36
CA LEU A 172 15.10 18.06 5.07
C LEU A 172 14.09 18.07 3.92
N ALA A 173 13.02 17.29 4.01
CA ALA A 173 11.92 17.31 3.04
C ALA A 173 11.24 18.69 3.01
N GLU A 174 10.92 19.26 4.17
CA GLU A 174 10.35 20.62 4.30
C GLU A 174 11.28 21.68 3.72
N ARG A 175 12.58 21.60 4.01
CA ARG A 175 13.57 22.54 3.48
C ARG A 175 13.65 22.47 1.95
N LEU A 176 13.62 21.27 1.37
CA LEU A 176 13.64 21.10 -0.08
C LEU A 176 12.36 21.66 -0.72
N LEU A 177 11.19 21.40 -0.15
CA LEU A 177 9.92 21.92 -0.64
C LEU A 177 9.85 23.45 -0.55
N ASN A 178 10.33 24.05 0.52
CA ASN A 178 10.39 25.50 0.71
C ASN A 178 11.42 26.20 -0.21
N GLN A 179 12.37 25.48 -0.80
CA GLN A 179 13.28 26.02 -1.79
C GLN A 179 12.78 25.91 -3.23
N LEU A 180 11.74 25.10 -3.47
CA LEU A 180 11.14 24.88 -4.79
C LEU A 180 9.87 25.72 -5.03
N GLY A 181 9.32 26.35 -3.99
CA GLY A 181 8.17 27.27 -4.03
C GLY A 181 8.60 28.70 -3.88
#